data_f2e2f21b651cef8bb3ce75838354f58a
#
_entry.id   f2e2f21b651cef8bb3ce75838354f58a
#
_cell.length_a   1.000
_cell.length_b   1.000
_cell.length_c   1.000
_cell.angle_alpha   90.00
_cell.angle_beta   90.00
_cell.angle_gamma   90.00
#
_symmetry.space_group_name_H-M   'P 1'
#
loop_
_entity.id
_entity.type
_entity.pdbx_description
1 polymer ?
#
loop_
_entity_poly.entity_id
_entity_poly.type
_entity_poly.pdbx_seq_one_letter_code
_entity_poly.pdbx_strand_id
1 'polypeptide(L)'
;MIYQEGYVYHIKDEYFEKVQDSNLMQNKEGGTYRPTFYCLRDNKTSLLWMVPLSSRVEKFKAIHDKQVAKYGKCLTIVLGEFDGKEAAFLLQNMFPIREYYLDHIHTRNNNPVPVKHSIRREVTTRMKKIRQLHSRGKKVVFPDIDRLEQIMLAEVKDNATE
;
A
#
# COMPACT_ATOMS: atom_id res chain seq x y z
N MET A 1 16.82 -11.01 6.46
CA MET A 1 15.39 -10.90 6.78
C MET A 1 14.57 -11.13 5.52
N ILE A 2 13.59 -12.01 5.59
CA ILE A 2 12.74 -12.33 4.45
C ILE A 2 11.42 -11.57 4.62
N TYR A 3 11.07 -10.77 3.61
CA TYR A 3 9.80 -10.05 3.59
C TYR A 3 8.76 -10.87 2.83
N GLN A 4 7.56 -10.95 3.39
CA GLN A 4 6.51 -11.83 2.88
C GLN A 4 5.26 -11.06 2.48
N GLU A 5 4.74 -11.36 1.28
CA GLU A 5 3.41 -10.91 0.86
C GLU A 5 2.36 -11.39 1.86
N GLY A 6 1.34 -10.58 2.07
CA GLY A 6 0.24 -10.93 2.98
C GLY A 6 0.40 -10.44 4.40
N TYR A 7 1.55 -9.84 4.72
CA TYR A 7 1.80 -9.27 6.03
C TYR A 7 1.84 -7.75 5.96
N VAL A 8 1.86 -7.12 7.14
CA VAL A 8 1.85 -5.66 7.28
C VAL A 8 3.18 -5.21 7.85
N TYR A 9 3.70 -4.14 7.29
CA TYR A 9 5.00 -3.60 7.66
C TYR A 9 4.90 -2.13 8.05
N HIS A 10 5.87 -1.68 8.84
CA HIS A 10 6.08 -0.26 9.10
C HIS A 10 7.17 0.22 8.16
N ILE A 11 6.95 1.39 7.55
CA ILE A 11 7.84 1.94 6.53
C ILE A 11 8.79 2.95 7.20
N LYS A 12 10.05 2.97 6.78
CA LYS A 12 11.02 3.95 7.25
C LYS A 12 10.62 5.35 6.78
N ASP A 13 10.75 6.33 7.66
CA ASP A 13 10.50 7.74 7.32
C ASP A 13 11.34 8.19 6.13
N GLU A 14 12.53 7.60 5.97
CA GLU A 14 13.47 7.87 4.89
C GLU A 14 12.84 7.76 3.50
N TYR A 15 11.91 6.82 3.30
CA TYR A 15 11.19 6.69 2.04
C TYR A 15 10.42 7.96 1.69
N PHE A 16 9.64 8.45 2.65
CA PHE A 16 8.79 9.63 2.44
C PHE A 16 9.61 10.89 2.24
N GLU A 17 10.72 11.00 2.93
CA GLU A 17 11.67 12.12 2.76
C GLU A 17 12.32 12.07 1.37
N LYS A 18 12.65 10.88 0.91
CA LYS A 18 13.29 10.67 -0.40
C LYS A 18 12.37 11.02 -1.56
N VAL A 19 11.14 10.52 -1.54
CA VAL A 19 10.24 10.64 -2.70
C VAL A 19 9.42 11.92 -2.71
N GLN A 20 9.13 12.51 -1.57
CA GLN A 20 8.38 13.76 -1.43
C GLN A 20 7.13 13.84 -2.30
N ASP A 21 6.23 12.88 -2.13
CA ASP A 21 4.92 12.87 -2.81
C ASP A 21 3.83 13.23 -1.80
N SER A 22 3.22 14.41 -1.96
CA SER A 22 2.20 14.91 -1.04
C SER A 22 0.90 14.12 -1.08
N ASN A 23 0.71 13.25 -2.06
CA ASN A 23 -0.46 12.40 -2.19
C ASN A 23 -0.30 11.02 -1.54
N LEU A 24 0.87 10.74 -0.99
CA LEU A 24 1.05 9.59 -0.11
C LEU A 24 0.40 9.87 1.24
N MET A 25 -0.16 8.82 1.86
CA MET A 25 -0.64 8.94 3.24
C MET A 25 0.55 9.21 4.17
N GLN A 26 0.32 10.02 5.20
CA GLN A 26 1.34 10.27 6.20
C GLN A 26 1.74 8.96 6.89
N ASN A 27 3.03 8.79 7.17
CA ASN A 27 3.56 7.59 7.79
C ASN A 27 3.12 7.42 9.25
N LYS A 28 2.61 8.48 9.87
CA LYS A 28 2.07 8.43 11.24
C LYS A 28 0.60 8.81 11.24
N GLU A 29 -0.17 8.09 12.05
CA GLU A 29 -1.57 8.39 12.31
C GLU A 29 -1.80 8.26 13.81
N GLY A 30 -2.28 9.33 14.45
CA GLY A 30 -2.54 9.31 15.90
C GLY A 30 -1.30 9.07 16.75
N GLY A 31 -0.11 9.51 16.30
CA GLY A 31 1.14 9.35 17.04
C GLY A 31 1.86 8.02 16.85
N THR A 32 1.28 7.11 16.08
CA THR A 32 1.88 5.81 15.76
C THR A 32 2.14 5.68 14.27
N TYR A 33 3.10 4.83 13.90
CA TYR A 33 3.39 4.56 12.49
C TYR A 33 2.21 3.85 11.82
N ARG A 34 1.92 4.25 10.60
CA ARG A 34 0.84 3.68 9.80
C ARG A 34 1.19 2.26 9.36
N PRO A 35 0.32 1.27 9.64
CA PRO A 35 0.51 -0.07 9.09
C PRO A 35 0.34 -0.03 7.58
N THR A 36 1.19 -0.76 6.86
CA THR A 36 1.17 -0.80 5.39
C THR A 36 1.25 -2.24 4.90
N PHE A 37 0.26 -2.64 4.12
CA PHE A 37 0.12 -4.01 3.64
C PHE A 37 1.02 -4.27 2.44
N TYR A 38 1.88 -5.30 2.54
CA TYR A 38 2.67 -5.79 1.42
C TYR A 38 1.78 -6.70 0.57
N CYS A 39 1.27 -6.15 -0.53
CA CYS A 39 0.28 -6.81 -1.38
C CYS A 39 0.90 -7.77 -2.37
N LEU A 40 1.86 -7.30 -3.17
CA LEU A 40 2.53 -8.13 -4.16
C LEU A 40 3.92 -7.59 -4.54
N ARG A 41 4.76 -8.46 -5.09
CA ARG A 41 6.04 -8.10 -5.68
C ARG A 41 5.89 -8.11 -7.20
N ASP A 42 6.37 -7.07 -7.86
CA ASP A 42 6.41 -7.02 -9.31
C ASP A 42 7.58 -7.87 -9.80
N ASN A 43 7.31 -8.83 -10.68
CA ASN A 43 8.32 -9.75 -11.18
C ASN A 43 9.36 -9.10 -12.09
N LYS A 44 9.02 -8.00 -12.75
CA LYS A 44 9.91 -7.29 -13.68
C LYS A 44 10.86 -6.35 -12.95
N THR A 45 10.35 -5.63 -11.96
CA THR A 45 11.11 -4.59 -11.26
C THR A 45 11.64 -5.05 -9.91
N SER A 46 11.10 -6.12 -9.35
CA SER A 46 11.32 -6.60 -7.98
C SER A 46 10.86 -5.61 -6.90
N LEU A 47 10.14 -4.57 -7.27
CA LEU A 47 9.57 -3.63 -6.31
C LEU A 47 8.35 -4.23 -5.62
N LEU A 48 8.17 -3.84 -4.36
CA LEU A 48 7.03 -4.25 -3.55
C LEU A 48 5.92 -3.22 -3.73
N TRP A 49 4.69 -3.68 -3.98
CA TRP A 49 3.53 -2.80 -4.07
C TRP A 49 2.77 -2.84 -2.75
N MET A 50 2.64 -1.67 -2.14
CA MET A 50 2.16 -1.50 -0.79
C MET A 50 0.84 -0.76 -0.75
N VAL A 51 -0.01 -1.12 0.22
CA VAL A 51 -1.32 -0.51 0.44
C VAL A 51 -1.40 -0.03 1.88
N PRO A 52 -1.47 1.28 2.13
CA PRO A 52 -1.57 1.77 3.50
C PRO A 52 -2.94 1.47 4.10
N LEU A 53 -2.97 1.23 5.41
CA LEU A 53 -4.18 1.04 6.18
C LEU A 53 -4.51 2.31 6.95
N SER A 54 -5.81 2.54 7.18
CA SER A 54 -6.26 3.60 8.06
C SER A 54 -7.27 3.06 9.06
N SER A 55 -7.18 3.54 10.30
CA SER A 55 -8.15 3.26 11.35
C SER A 55 -9.40 4.15 11.26
N ARG A 56 -9.37 5.17 10.41
CA ARG A 56 -10.50 6.09 10.19
C ARG A 56 -11.55 5.48 9.27
N VAL A 57 -12.07 4.35 9.69
CA VAL A 57 -12.97 3.53 8.87
C VAL A 57 -14.24 4.26 8.46
N GLU A 58 -14.84 5.05 9.36
CA GLU A 58 -16.08 5.76 9.03
C GLU A 58 -15.89 6.80 7.92
N LYS A 59 -14.75 7.51 7.96
CA LYS A 59 -14.41 8.47 6.90
C LYS A 59 -14.32 7.78 5.54
N PHE A 60 -13.58 6.68 5.48
CA PHE A 60 -13.37 5.96 4.22
C PHE A 60 -14.58 5.14 3.80
N LYS A 61 -15.39 4.68 4.76
CA LYS A 61 -16.68 4.06 4.45
C LYS A 61 -17.61 5.03 3.75
N ALA A 62 -17.66 6.29 4.18
CA ALA A 62 -18.49 7.31 3.54
C ALA A 62 -18.05 7.54 2.08
N ILE A 63 -16.74 7.59 1.81
CA ILE A 63 -16.21 7.71 0.45
C ILE A 63 -16.53 6.47 -0.36
N HIS A 64 -16.32 5.30 0.21
CA HIS A 64 -16.62 4.01 -0.41
C HIS A 64 -18.09 3.92 -0.83
N ASP A 65 -19.01 4.25 0.09
CA ASP A 65 -20.45 4.15 -0.16
C ASP A 65 -20.91 5.13 -1.24
N LYS A 66 -20.32 6.32 -1.29
CA LYS A 66 -20.57 7.29 -2.37
C LYS A 66 -20.17 6.74 -3.73
N GLN A 67 -19.03 6.09 -3.80
CA GLN A 67 -18.56 5.50 -5.06
C GLN A 67 -19.44 4.33 -5.48
N VAL A 68 -19.86 3.49 -4.54
CA VAL A 68 -20.79 2.39 -4.81
C VAL A 68 -22.12 2.94 -5.33
N ALA A 69 -22.64 4.00 -4.72
CA ALA A 69 -23.91 4.64 -5.16
C ALA A 69 -23.79 5.21 -6.57
N LYS A 70 -22.62 5.77 -6.93
CA LYS A 70 -22.41 6.43 -8.22
C LYS A 70 -22.03 5.46 -9.33
N TYR A 71 -21.17 4.47 -9.03
CA TYR A 71 -20.55 3.59 -10.03
C TYR A 71 -20.92 2.12 -9.87
N GLY A 72 -21.68 1.75 -8.84
CA GLY A 72 -22.01 0.37 -8.54
C GLY A 72 -20.93 -0.40 -7.80
N LYS A 73 -19.75 0.19 -7.62
CA LYS A 73 -18.60 -0.42 -6.92
C LYS A 73 -17.62 0.64 -6.48
N CYS A 74 -16.74 0.27 -5.55
CA CYS A 74 -15.59 1.07 -5.17
C CYS A 74 -14.33 0.23 -5.37
N LEU A 75 -13.50 0.60 -6.34
CA LEU A 75 -12.29 -0.14 -6.70
C LEU A 75 -11.14 0.14 -5.73
N THR A 76 -11.07 1.34 -5.17
CA THR A 76 -9.87 1.88 -4.53
C THR A 76 -9.86 1.83 -3.02
N ILE A 77 -10.94 1.38 -2.39
CA ILE A 77 -11.03 1.22 -0.93
C ILE A 77 -11.63 -0.14 -0.63
N VAL A 78 -10.95 -0.93 0.19
CA VAL A 78 -11.46 -2.19 0.72
C VAL A 78 -11.65 -2.01 2.23
N LEU A 79 -12.88 -2.20 2.69
CA LEU A 79 -13.21 -2.16 4.11
C LEU A 79 -13.08 -3.59 4.66
N GLY A 80 -12.29 -3.73 5.71
CA GLY A 80 -12.02 -5.04 6.30
C GLY A 80 -11.58 -4.91 7.74
N GLU A 81 -10.73 -5.82 8.15
CA GLU A 81 -10.16 -5.80 9.49
C GLU A 81 -8.70 -6.23 9.44
N PHE A 82 -7.95 -5.78 10.43
CA PHE A 82 -6.58 -6.18 10.62
C PHE A 82 -6.26 -6.17 12.12
N ASP A 83 -5.64 -7.24 12.60
CA ASP A 83 -5.22 -7.38 13.99
C ASP A 83 -6.39 -7.14 14.98
N GLY A 84 -7.56 -7.69 14.65
CA GLY A 84 -8.75 -7.61 15.50
C GLY A 84 -9.48 -6.29 15.47
N LYS A 85 -9.11 -5.36 14.58
CA LYS A 85 -9.74 -4.04 14.47
C LYS A 85 -10.19 -3.79 13.04
N GLU A 86 -11.27 -3.02 12.88
CA GLU A 86 -11.68 -2.55 11.56
C GLU A 86 -10.59 -1.70 10.94
N ALA A 87 -10.38 -1.86 9.64
CA ALA A 87 -9.37 -1.13 8.89
C ALA A 87 -9.85 -0.85 7.47
N ALA A 88 -9.46 0.30 6.94
CA ALA A 88 -9.65 0.63 5.52
C ALA A 88 -8.33 0.40 4.80
N PHE A 89 -8.35 -0.43 3.76
CA PHE A 89 -7.20 -0.67 2.89
C PHE A 89 -7.28 0.30 1.73
N LEU A 90 -6.34 1.25 1.68
CA LEU A 90 -6.43 2.41 0.78
C LEU A 90 -5.61 2.19 -0.49
N LEU A 91 -6.18 1.45 -1.43
CA LEU A 91 -5.60 1.26 -2.75
C LEU A 91 -5.42 2.59 -3.50
N GLN A 92 -6.27 3.58 -3.20
CA GLN A 92 -6.14 4.92 -3.78
C GLN A 92 -4.81 5.60 -3.43
N ASN A 93 -4.11 5.12 -2.40
CA ASN A 93 -2.83 5.65 -1.94
C ASN A 93 -1.70 4.61 -2.05
N MET A 94 -1.88 3.58 -2.86
CA MET A 94 -0.88 2.53 -3.05
C MET A 94 0.41 3.07 -3.67
N PHE A 95 1.52 2.42 -3.41
CA PHE A 95 2.82 2.86 -3.90
C PHE A 95 3.84 1.73 -4.01
N PRO A 96 4.83 1.86 -4.93
CA PRO A 96 5.93 0.91 -5.04
C PRO A 96 7.08 1.30 -4.12
N ILE A 97 7.80 0.30 -3.60
CA ILE A 97 8.89 0.53 -2.65
C ILE A 97 9.96 -0.57 -2.79
N ARG A 98 11.20 -0.26 -2.46
CA ARG A 98 12.27 -1.24 -2.29
C ARG A 98 12.21 -1.85 -0.90
N GLU A 99 12.60 -3.11 -0.76
CA GLU A 99 12.67 -3.81 0.54
C GLU A 99 13.45 -3.03 1.59
N TYR A 100 14.50 -2.32 1.18
CA TYR A 100 15.34 -1.51 2.07
C TYR A 100 14.51 -0.57 2.96
N TYR A 101 13.39 -0.06 2.46
CA TYR A 101 12.56 0.91 3.18
C TYR A 101 11.55 0.28 4.14
N LEU A 102 11.45 -1.05 4.17
CA LEU A 102 10.65 -1.74 5.17
C LEU A 102 11.41 -1.75 6.50
N ASP A 103 10.80 -1.21 7.55
CA ASP A 103 11.44 -1.14 8.86
C ASP A 103 11.26 -2.46 9.61
N HIS A 104 10.03 -2.80 9.97
CA HIS A 104 9.75 -4.06 10.65
C HIS A 104 8.33 -4.54 10.35
N ILE A 105 8.12 -5.84 10.51
CA ILE A 105 6.82 -6.48 10.36
C ILE A 105 5.93 -6.16 11.56
N HIS A 106 4.65 -5.96 11.32
CA HIS A 106 3.69 -5.75 12.39
C HIS A 106 3.48 -7.05 13.16
N THR A 107 3.63 -6.99 14.49
CA THR A 107 3.49 -8.16 15.35
C THR A 107 2.48 -7.91 16.48
N ARG A 108 1.92 -9.00 16.98
CA ARG A 108 1.15 -9.03 18.22
C ARG A 108 1.72 -10.14 19.08
N ASN A 109 2.12 -9.83 20.31
CA ASN A 109 2.77 -10.80 21.21
C ASN A 109 3.99 -11.46 20.54
N ASN A 110 4.78 -10.65 19.83
CA ASN A 110 5.99 -11.06 19.10
C ASN A 110 5.74 -11.98 17.90
N ASN A 111 4.49 -12.19 17.51
CA ASN A 111 4.14 -12.98 16.34
C ASN A 111 3.64 -12.10 15.21
N PRO A 112 4.14 -12.28 13.96
CA PRO A 112 3.62 -11.55 12.82
C PRO A 112 2.14 -11.81 12.63
N VAL A 113 1.39 -10.74 12.27
CA VAL A 113 -0.05 -10.82 12.06
C VAL A 113 -0.33 -10.77 10.56
N PRO A 114 -0.86 -11.86 9.97
CA PRO A 114 -1.20 -11.86 8.56
C PRO A 114 -2.52 -11.14 8.31
N VAL A 115 -2.69 -10.62 7.11
CA VAL A 115 -4.00 -10.15 6.64
C VAL A 115 -4.84 -11.39 6.31
N LYS A 116 -6.12 -11.39 6.67
CA LYS A 116 -7.04 -12.49 6.35
C LYS A 116 -7.00 -12.79 4.86
N HIS A 117 -7.03 -14.08 4.53
CA HIS A 117 -6.92 -14.53 3.14
C HIS A 117 -7.98 -13.92 2.23
N SER A 118 -9.23 -13.81 2.69
CA SER A 118 -10.32 -13.22 1.89
C SER A 118 -10.07 -11.75 1.57
N ILE A 119 -9.56 -10.98 2.54
CA ILE A 119 -9.22 -9.57 2.36
C ILE A 119 -8.02 -9.45 1.43
N ARG A 120 -7.00 -10.26 1.66
CA ARG A 120 -5.80 -10.30 0.82
C ARG A 120 -6.15 -10.55 -0.64
N ARG A 121 -7.02 -11.52 -0.92
CA ARG A 121 -7.47 -11.82 -2.28
C ARG A 121 -8.18 -10.63 -2.91
N GLU A 122 -9.08 -10.00 -2.17
CA GLU A 122 -9.82 -8.85 -2.66
C GLU A 122 -8.89 -7.67 -2.98
N VAL A 123 -7.98 -7.33 -2.07
CA VAL A 123 -7.03 -6.23 -2.28
C VAL A 123 -6.11 -6.52 -3.46
N THR A 124 -5.60 -7.76 -3.56
CA THR A 124 -4.72 -8.15 -4.67
C THR A 124 -5.44 -8.07 -6.02
N THR A 125 -6.66 -8.56 -6.09
CA THR A 125 -7.46 -8.52 -7.32
C THR A 125 -7.69 -7.07 -7.77
N ARG A 126 -8.04 -6.19 -6.83
CA ARG A 126 -8.27 -4.79 -7.12
C ARG A 126 -6.99 -4.08 -7.52
N MET A 127 -5.87 -4.38 -6.87
CA MET A 127 -4.57 -3.79 -7.23
C MET A 127 -4.18 -4.14 -8.67
N LYS A 128 -4.34 -5.39 -9.06
CA LYS A 128 -4.06 -5.82 -10.43
C LYS A 128 -4.93 -5.06 -11.44
N LYS A 129 -6.20 -4.86 -11.11
CA LYS A 129 -7.12 -4.09 -11.96
C LYS A 129 -6.69 -2.63 -12.06
N ILE A 130 -6.33 -2.01 -10.94
CA ILE A 130 -5.86 -0.62 -10.88
C ILE A 130 -4.59 -0.45 -11.73
N ARG A 131 -3.62 -1.36 -11.57
CA ARG A 131 -2.38 -1.31 -12.36
C ARG A 131 -2.66 -1.47 -13.86
N GLN A 132 -3.60 -2.31 -14.23
CA GLN A 132 -4.01 -2.47 -15.62
C GLN A 132 -4.62 -1.18 -16.18
N LEU A 133 -5.52 -0.54 -15.43
CA LEU A 133 -6.11 0.73 -15.82
C LEU A 133 -5.06 1.83 -15.94
N HIS A 134 -4.12 1.86 -15.00
CA HIS A 134 -3.02 2.82 -15.02
C HIS A 134 -2.16 2.64 -16.28
N SER A 135 -1.85 1.41 -16.67
CA SER A 135 -1.07 1.13 -17.87
C SER A 135 -1.77 1.59 -19.16
N ARG A 136 -3.08 1.81 -19.10
CA ARG A 136 -3.88 2.33 -20.21
C ARG A 136 -4.08 3.85 -20.13
N GLY A 137 -3.32 4.53 -19.27
CA GLY A 137 -3.37 5.98 -19.12
C GLY A 137 -4.48 6.50 -18.21
N LYS A 138 -5.16 5.63 -17.47
CA LYS A 138 -6.22 6.03 -16.53
C LYS A 138 -5.60 6.42 -15.19
N LYS A 139 -5.92 7.62 -14.69
CA LYS A 139 -5.47 8.02 -13.35
C LYS A 139 -6.49 7.51 -12.32
N VAL A 140 -6.11 6.47 -11.58
CA VAL A 140 -6.98 5.82 -10.59
C VAL A 140 -6.54 6.11 -9.17
N VAL A 141 -5.23 6.34 -8.95
CA VAL A 141 -4.65 6.54 -7.62
C VAL A 141 -4.10 7.95 -7.48
N PHE A 142 -3.97 8.42 -6.24
CA PHE A 142 -3.50 9.78 -5.97
C PHE A 142 -2.00 9.96 -6.10
N PRO A 143 -1.13 9.03 -5.59
CA PRO A 143 0.31 9.21 -5.76
C PRO A 143 0.73 9.10 -7.22
N ASP A 144 1.82 9.75 -7.56
CA ASP A 144 2.44 9.63 -8.88
C ASP A 144 3.28 8.36 -8.91
N ILE A 145 2.62 7.23 -9.14
CA ILE A 145 3.27 5.91 -9.03
C ILE A 145 4.36 5.69 -10.08
N ASP A 146 4.27 6.32 -11.26
CA ASP A 146 5.32 6.23 -12.28
C ASP A 146 6.60 6.90 -11.80
N ARG A 147 6.47 8.09 -11.20
CA ARG A 147 7.61 8.82 -10.63
C ARG A 147 8.22 8.05 -9.47
N LEU A 148 7.39 7.52 -8.57
CA LEU A 148 7.85 6.72 -7.42
C LEU A 148 8.61 5.48 -7.89
N GLU A 149 8.09 4.80 -8.89
CA GLU A 149 8.74 3.62 -9.47
C GLU A 149 10.10 4.00 -10.07
N GLN A 150 10.17 5.10 -10.82
CA GLN A 150 11.41 5.58 -11.42
C GLN A 150 12.47 5.91 -10.36
N ILE A 151 12.07 6.55 -9.27
CA ILE A 151 13.00 6.86 -8.16
C ILE A 151 13.55 5.57 -7.56
N MET A 152 12.70 4.60 -7.29
CA MET A 152 13.12 3.32 -6.71
C MET A 152 14.03 2.54 -7.67
N LEU A 153 13.70 2.50 -8.95
CA LEU A 153 14.52 1.81 -9.96
C LEU A 153 15.87 2.48 -10.16
N ALA A 154 15.93 3.81 -10.08
CA ALA A 154 17.19 4.55 -10.16
C ALA A 154 18.13 4.17 -9.00
N GLU A 155 17.59 4.01 -7.79
CA GLU A 155 18.37 3.56 -6.64
C GLU A 155 18.90 2.15 -6.81
N VAL A 156 18.09 1.24 -7.35
CA VAL A 156 18.52 -0.14 -7.62
C VAL A 156 19.68 -0.14 -8.61
N LYS A 157 19.58 0.67 -9.67
CA LYS A 157 20.63 0.79 -10.69
C LYS A 157 21.93 1.36 -10.11
N ASP A 158 21.82 2.41 -9.29
CA ASP A 158 22.98 3.05 -8.65
C ASP A 158 23.69 2.07 -7.71
N ASN A 159 22.93 1.31 -6.93
CA ASN A 159 23.48 0.31 -6.01
C ASN A 159 24.14 -0.85 -6.74
N ALA A 160 23.65 -1.20 -7.93
CA ALA A 160 24.21 -2.29 -8.73
C ALA A 160 25.57 -1.91 -9.36
N THR A 161 25.88 -0.62 -9.50
CA THR A 161 27.14 -0.13 -10.06
C THR A 161 28.24 0.07 -9.01
N GLU A 162 27.89 -0.02 -7.75
CA GLU A 162 28.83 0.02 -6.64
C GLU A 162 29.38 -1.40 -6.35
#